data_c04b4813131323cfa1df752ae1952640
#
_entry.id   c04b4813131323cfa1df752ae1952640
#
_cell.length_a   1.000
_cell.length_b   1.000
_cell.length_c   1.000
_cell.angle_alpha   90.00
_cell.angle_beta   90.00
_cell.angle_gamma   90.00
#
_symmetry.space_group_name_H-M   'P 1'
#
loop_
_entity.id
_entity.type
_entity.pdbx_description
1 polymer ?
#
loop_
_entity_poly.entity_id
_entity_poly.type
_entity_poly.pdbx_seq_one_letter_code
_entity_poly.pdbx_strand_id
1 'polypeptide(L)'
;MRIAKEALTFDDVLLQPGYSEVLPREVDLSTRLTAEITLNIPILSAAMDTVTEARLAIALAQEGGIGIIHKNMSIEQQAREVLMVKKFESGMVRNPITVSSDMTISPLPVRVTSGSAR
;
A
#
# COMPACT_ATOMS: atom_id res chain seq x y z
N MET A 1 1.99 -40.06 8.66
CA MET A 1 2.14 -38.75 7.96
C MET A 1 2.05 -39.01 6.47
N ARG A 2 1.24 -38.26 5.72
CA ARG A 2 1.08 -38.45 4.26
C ARG A 2 1.76 -37.30 3.55
N ILE A 3 2.79 -37.57 2.74
CA ILE A 3 3.42 -36.57 1.88
C ILE A 3 2.49 -36.32 0.70
N ALA A 4 1.99 -35.12 0.59
CA ALA A 4 1.06 -34.74 -0.48
C ALA A 4 1.78 -34.26 -1.75
N LYS A 5 2.95 -33.61 -1.58
CA LYS A 5 3.74 -33.05 -2.67
C LYS A 5 5.17 -32.81 -2.19
N GLU A 6 6.14 -33.00 -3.06
CA GLU A 6 7.51 -32.55 -2.88
C GLU A 6 7.67 -31.13 -3.43
N ALA A 7 8.37 -30.25 -2.72
CA ALA A 7 8.67 -28.89 -3.12
C ALA A 7 10.09 -28.52 -2.69
N LEU A 8 10.72 -27.63 -3.43
CA LEU A 8 12.06 -27.12 -3.15
C LEU A 8 11.99 -25.75 -2.49
N THR A 9 12.97 -25.44 -1.64
CA THR A 9 13.18 -24.12 -1.06
C THR A 9 14.41 -23.46 -1.65
N PHE A 10 14.59 -22.15 -1.46
CA PHE A 10 15.80 -21.46 -1.89
C PHE A 10 17.05 -21.86 -1.10
N ASP A 11 16.90 -22.57 0.03
CA ASP A 11 18.02 -23.17 0.74
C ASP A 11 18.60 -24.41 0.01
N ASP A 12 17.75 -25.04 -0.83
CA ASP A 12 18.10 -26.27 -1.55
C ASP A 12 18.57 -25.99 -3.00
N VAL A 13 18.26 -24.82 -3.55
CA VAL A 13 18.48 -24.52 -4.97
C VAL A 13 19.04 -23.11 -5.19
N LEU A 14 19.77 -22.96 -6.30
CA LEU A 14 20.20 -21.66 -6.82
C LEU A 14 19.52 -21.41 -8.17
N LEU A 15 19.15 -20.16 -8.42
CA LEU A 15 18.69 -19.75 -9.75
C LEU A 15 19.88 -19.67 -10.70
N GLN A 16 19.82 -20.38 -11.80
CA GLN A 16 20.80 -20.30 -12.86
C GLN A 16 20.55 -19.04 -13.70
N PRO A 17 21.49 -18.10 -13.82
CA PRO A 17 21.34 -16.94 -14.69
C PRO A 17 21.15 -17.36 -16.15
N GLY A 18 20.20 -16.71 -16.83
CA GLY A 18 20.04 -16.82 -18.29
C GLY A 18 20.89 -15.77 -19.02
N TYR A 19 21.07 -15.98 -20.32
CA TYR A 19 21.64 -14.95 -21.18
C TYR A 19 20.71 -13.73 -21.24
N SER A 20 21.27 -12.52 -21.14
CA SER A 20 20.54 -11.26 -21.25
C SER A 20 21.39 -10.19 -21.94
N GLU A 21 20.76 -9.43 -22.83
CA GLU A 21 21.34 -8.24 -23.49
C GLU A 21 20.72 -6.94 -22.95
N VAL A 22 19.81 -7.04 -21.97
CA VAL A 22 19.10 -5.91 -21.37
C VAL A 22 19.93 -5.31 -20.24
N LEU A 23 20.17 -4.01 -20.29
CA LEU A 23 20.84 -3.30 -19.21
C LEU A 23 19.89 -3.15 -18.00
N PRO A 24 20.39 -3.15 -16.76
CA PRO A 24 19.54 -3.05 -15.56
C PRO A 24 18.57 -1.86 -15.56
N ARG A 25 18.96 -0.72 -16.14
CA ARG A 25 18.12 0.48 -16.26
C ARG A 25 16.99 0.39 -17.32
N GLU A 26 17.06 -0.62 -18.18
CA GLU A 26 16.15 -0.82 -19.31
C GLU A 26 15.18 -1.99 -19.06
N VAL A 27 15.28 -2.60 -17.89
CA VAL A 27 14.41 -3.72 -17.50
C VAL A 27 13.00 -3.20 -17.24
N ASP A 28 12.02 -3.78 -17.90
CA ASP A 28 10.60 -3.62 -17.55
C ASP A 28 10.28 -4.55 -16.38
N LEU A 29 9.98 -3.96 -15.22
CA LEU A 29 9.61 -4.66 -13.99
C LEU A 29 8.10 -4.78 -13.82
N SER A 30 7.31 -4.27 -14.78
CA SER A 30 5.86 -4.32 -14.69
C SER A 30 5.37 -5.76 -14.54
N THR A 31 4.41 -5.94 -13.64
CA THR A 31 3.88 -7.26 -13.30
C THR A 31 2.38 -7.22 -13.11
N ARG A 32 1.68 -8.19 -13.66
CA ARG A 32 0.24 -8.33 -13.49
C ARG A 32 -0.08 -9.09 -12.21
N LEU A 33 -0.61 -8.38 -11.22
CA LEU A 33 -1.03 -8.97 -9.95
C LEU A 33 -2.36 -9.72 -10.08
N THR A 34 -3.33 -9.10 -10.78
CA THR A 34 -4.63 -9.69 -11.10
C THR A 34 -5.00 -9.38 -12.54
N ALA A 35 -6.18 -9.80 -13.00
CA ALA A 35 -6.66 -9.45 -14.32
C ALA A 35 -6.77 -7.92 -14.55
N GLU A 36 -7.02 -7.17 -13.47
CA GLU A 36 -7.30 -5.72 -13.52
C GLU A 36 -6.20 -4.86 -12.89
N ILE A 37 -5.25 -5.47 -12.14
CA ILE A 37 -4.22 -4.74 -11.40
C ILE A 37 -2.85 -5.09 -11.96
N THR A 38 -2.16 -4.07 -12.46
CA THR A 38 -0.75 -4.14 -12.86
C THR A 38 0.07 -3.29 -11.91
N LEU A 39 1.23 -3.79 -11.49
CA LEU A 39 2.21 -3.09 -10.68
C LEU A 39 3.37 -2.67 -11.56
N ASN A 40 3.98 -1.52 -11.28
CA ASN A 40 5.19 -1.07 -11.96
C ASN A 40 6.44 -1.80 -11.46
N ILE A 41 6.43 -2.23 -10.20
CA ILE A 41 7.45 -3.09 -9.61
C ILE A 41 6.79 -4.28 -8.91
N PRO A 42 7.37 -5.50 -8.94
CA PRO A 42 6.75 -6.71 -8.39
C PRO A 42 6.92 -6.82 -6.86
N ILE A 43 6.56 -5.77 -6.14
CA ILE A 43 6.70 -5.71 -4.68
C ILE A 43 5.34 -5.52 -4.03
N LEU A 44 5.03 -6.42 -3.11
CA LEU A 44 3.85 -6.35 -2.23
C LEU A 44 4.32 -6.35 -0.78
N SER A 45 3.64 -5.59 0.09
CA SER A 45 3.86 -5.72 1.53
C SER A 45 2.99 -6.83 2.13
N ALA A 46 3.51 -7.49 3.15
CA ALA A 46 2.75 -8.47 3.92
C ALA A 46 1.64 -7.79 4.74
N ALA A 47 0.46 -8.39 4.78
CA ALA A 47 -0.66 -7.95 5.61
C ALA A 47 -0.45 -8.33 7.08
N MET A 48 0.63 -7.85 7.68
CA MET A 48 1.05 -8.15 9.05
C MET A 48 0.87 -6.93 9.93
N ASP A 49 0.44 -7.18 11.18
CA ASP A 49 0.37 -6.18 12.23
C ASP A 49 1.74 -5.50 12.43
N THR A 50 1.72 -4.20 12.68
CA THR A 50 2.91 -3.34 12.82
C THR A 50 3.83 -3.26 11.59
N VAL A 51 3.53 -3.99 10.52
CA VAL A 51 4.30 -3.96 9.26
C VAL A 51 3.61 -3.07 8.23
N THR A 52 2.37 -3.40 7.84
CA THR A 52 1.68 -2.68 6.77
C THR A 52 0.47 -1.92 7.29
N GLU A 53 0.67 -0.65 7.49
CA GLU A 53 -0.33 0.39 7.74
C GLU A 53 -0.25 1.44 6.64
N ALA A 54 -1.00 2.54 6.73
CA ALA A 54 -1.07 3.56 5.68
C ALA A 54 0.31 4.07 5.26
N ARG A 55 1.23 4.29 6.20
CA ARG A 55 2.56 4.83 5.92
C ARG A 55 3.37 3.97 4.95
N LEU A 56 3.45 2.65 5.21
CA LEU A 56 4.16 1.74 4.32
C LEU A 56 3.40 1.55 3.00
N ALA A 57 2.07 1.46 3.05
CA ALA A 57 1.25 1.33 1.85
C ALA A 57 1.43 2.53 0.90
N ILE A 58 1.52 3.75 1.43
CA ILE A 58 1.82 4.96 0.67
C ILE A 58 3.22 4.89 0.05
N ALA A 59 4.24 4.56 0.84
CA ALA A 59 5.61 4.47 0.34
C ALA A 59 5.74 3.44 -0.80
N LEU A 60 5.12 2.27 -0.66
CA LEU A 60 5.12 1.25 -1.71
C LEU A 60 4.36 1.69 -2.96
N ALA A 61 3.22 2.38 -2.79
CA ALA A 61 2.47 2.91 -3.93
C ALA A 61 3.27 3.94 -4.73
N GLN A 62 4.04 4.80 -4.05
CA GLN A 62 4.93 5.78 -4.68
C GLN A 62 6.02 5.13 -5.52
N GLU A 63 6.52 3.97 -5.10
CA GLU A 63 7.53 3.19 -5.84
C GLU A 63 6.90 2.28 -6.92
N GLY A 64 5.59 2.22 -7.01
CA GLY A 64 4.88 1.42 -8.02
C GLY A 64 4.54 -0.01 -7.58
N GLY A 65 4.71 -0.33 -6.31
CA GLY A 65 4.25 -1.55 -5.66
C GLY A 65 2.84 -1.42 -5.06
N ILE A 66 2.47 -2.33 -4.17
CA ILE A 66 1.17 -2.30 -3.47
C ILE A 66 1.31 -2.68 -2.00
N GLY A 67 0.64 -1.91 -1.12
CA GLY A 67 0.53 -2.20 0.29
C GLY A 67 -0.76 -2.94 0.63
N ILE A 68 -0.66 -4.02 1.43
CA ILE A 68 -1.81 -4.76 1.93
C ILE A 68 -1.98 -4.48 3.42
N ILE A 69 -2.96 -3.65 3.75
CA ILE A 69 -3.22 -3.26 5.15
C ILE A 69 -3.76 -4.46 5.93
N HIS A 70 -3.16 -4.72 7.11
CA HIS A 70 -3.53 -5.85 7.95
C HIS A 70 -4.91 -5.68 8.59
N LYS A 71 -5.47 -6.79 9.06
CA LYS A 71 -6.82 -6.84 9.67
C LYS A 71 -6.83 -6.77 11.20
N ASN A 72 -5.67 -6.74 11.85
CA ASN A 72 -5.59 -6.75 13.33
C ASN A 72 -5.85 -5.35 13.91
N MET A 73 -7.01 -4.81 13.61
CA MET A 73 -7.51 -3.51 14.08
C MET A 73 -9.04 -3.48 13.95
N SER A 74 -9.69 -2.46 14.51
CA SER A 74 -11.13 -2.33 14.31
C SER A 74 -11.47 -1.97 12.86
N ILE A 75 -12.71 -2.23 12.45
CA ILE A 75 -13.20 -1.89 11.10
C ILE A 75 -12.99 -0.40 10.80
N GLU A 76 -13.28 0.46 11.79
CA GLU A 76 -13.15 1.91 11.66
C GLU A 76 -11.69 2.35 11.55
N GLN A 77 -10.78 1.66 12.25
CA GLN A 77 -9.34 1.91 12.13
C GLN A 77 -8.84 1.50 10.75
N GLN A 78 -9.18 0.31 10.27
CA GLN A 78 -8.77 -0.16 8.94
C GLN A 78 -9.30 0.75 7.84
N ALA A 79 -10.56 1.19 7.95
CA ALA A 79 -11.15 2.14 7.02
C ALA A 79 -10.41 3.48 7.01
N ARG A 80 -9.95 3.97 8.18
CA ARG A 80 -9.12 5.18 8.26
C ARG A 80 -7.76 5.01 7.61
N GLU A 81 -7.08 3.88 7.82
CA GLU A 81 -5.80 3.57 7.18
C GLU A 81 -5.95 3.57 5.65
N VAL A 82 -6.96 2.88 5.12
CA VAL A 82 -7.25 2.87 3.67
C VAL A 82 -7.56 4.27 3.16
N LEU A 83 -8.35 5.05 3.91
CA LEU A 83 -8.68 6.42 3.52
C LEU A 83 -7.45 7.33 3.46
N MET A 84 -6.48 7.17 4.39
CA MET A 84 -5.22 7.91 4.35
C MET A 84 -4.43 7.61 3.08
N VAL A 85 -4.32 6.34 2.70
CA VAL A 85 -3.65 5.95 1.44
C VAL A 85 -4.35 6.58 0.24
N LYS A 86 -5.68 6.44 0.15
CA LYS A 86 -6.45 6.97 -0.98
C LYS A 86 -6.44 8.49 -1.09
N LYS A 87 -6.38 9.20 0.03
CA LYS A 87 -6.23 10.66 0.04
C LYS A 87 -4.83 11.09 -0.42
N PHE A 88 -3.82 10.31 -0.12
CA PHE A 88 -2.45 10.61 -0.51
C PHE A 88 -2.22 10.45 -2.02
N GLU A 89 -2.78 9.40 -2.64
CA GLU A 89 -2.66 9.12 -4.08
C GLU A 89 -3.17 10.26 -4.97
N SER A 90 -4.14 11.03 -4.48
CA SER A 90 -4.84 11.96 -5.37
C SER A 90 -4.10 13.26 -5.67
N GLY A 91 -3.03 13.60 -4.94
CA GLY A 91 -2.42 14.94 -5.03
C GLY A 91 -3.44 16.09 -4.87
N MET A 92 -4.72 15.73 -4.90
CA MET A 92 -5.87 16.58 -4.61
C MET A 92 -6.46 16.14 -3.28
N VAL A 93 -6.63 17.07 -2.37
CA VAL A 93 -7.38 16.84 -1.13
C VAL A 93 -8.86 16.69 -1.50
N ARG A 94 -9.29 15.48 -1.83
CA ARG A 94 -10.72 15.16 -1.89
C ARG A 94 -11.26 15.17 -0.47
N ASN A 95 -12.18 16.07 -0.18
CA ASN A 95 -12.71 16.38 1.15
C ASN A 95 -11.64 17.01 2.07
N PRO A 96 -11.24 18.26 1.83
CA PRO A 96 -10.37 19.00 2.74
C PRO A 96 -11.04 19.12 4.11
N ILE A 97 -10.22 19.10 5.16
CA ILE A 97 -10.69 19.51 6.47
C ILE A 97 -10.96 21.02 6.36
N THR A 98 -12.23 21.39 6.33
CA THR A 98 -12.64 22.80 6.30
C THR A 98 -12.85 23.29 7.72
N VAL A 99 -12.30 24.46 8.00
CA VAL A 99 -12.59 25.23 9.23
C VAL A 99 -13.50 26.40 8.86
N SER A 100 -14.49 26.71 9.71
CA SER A 100 -15.29 27.90 9.55
C SER A 100 -14.45 29.15 9.81
N SER A 101 -14.74 30.26 9.10
CA SER A 101 -14.08 31.56 9.32
C SER A 101 -14.18 32.08 10.77
N ASP A 102 -15.14 31.56 11.55
CA ASP A 102 -15.40 31.95 12.92
C ASP A 102 -14.63 31.11 13.93
N MET A 103 -13.84 30.11 13.49
CA MET A 103 -13.02 29.29 14.35
C MET A 103 -11.75 30.03 14.74
N THR A 104 -11.59 30.30 16.02
CA THR A 104 -10.31 30.77 16.60
C THR A 104 -9.28 29.65 16.57
N ILE A 105 -8.09 29.95 16.10
CA ILE A 105 -6.93 29.06 16.17
C ILE A 105 -6.50 28.97 17.65
N SER A 106 -7.03 27.99 18.35
CA SER A 106 -6.58 27.62 19.68
C SER A 106 -5.78 26.31 19.61
N PRO A 107 -4.74 26.09 20.41
CA PRO A 107 -3.94 24.87 20.39
C PRO A 107 -4.69 23.69 21.03
N LEU A 108 -5.85 23.34 20.50
CA LEU A 108 -6.68 22.23 20.95
C LEU A 108 -6.73 21.14 19.88
N PRO A 109 -6.97 19.88 20.27
CA PRO A 109 -6.94 18.76 19.34
C PRO A 109 -7.95 18.97 18.22
N VAL A 110 -7.47 18.84 16.99
CA VAL A 110 -8.27 18.98 15.77
C VAL A 110 -9.44 17.99 15.82
N ARG A 111 -10.64 18.46 16.09
CA ARG A 111 -11.88 17.71 15.89
C ARG A 111 -12.16 17.71 14.38
N VAL A 112 -11.89 16.59 13.74
CA VAL A 112 -12.30 16.39 12.34
C VAL A 112 -13.80 16.15 12.32
N THR A 113 -14.59 17.16 11.97
CA THR A 113 -15.99 16.97 11.63
C THR A 113 -16.09 16.72 10.13
N SER A 114 -16.59 15.54 9.73
CA SER A 114 -16.96 15.27 8.33
C SER A 114 -18.19 16.13 7.98
N GLY A 115 -17.95 17.27 7.32
CA GLY A 115 -19.03 18.06 6.74
C GLY A 115 -19.61 17.34 5.54
N SER A 116 -20.88 16.95 5.63
CA SER A 116 -21.69 16.52 4.48
C SER A 116 -21.92 17.75 3.61
N ALA A 117 -21.25 17.80 2.45
CA ALA A 117 -21.62 18.74 1.40
C ALA A 117 -22.78 18.14 0.61
N ARG A 118 -23.88 18.86 0.53
CA ARG A 118 -25.01 18.62 -0.38
C ARG A 118 -24.65 19.03 -1.79
#